data_95da87717a4f5ede183b15345d3e1d20
#
_entry.id   95da87717a4f5ede183b15345d3e1d20
#
_cell.length_a   1.000
_cell.length_b   1.000
_cell.length_c   1.000
_cell.angle_alpha   90.00
_cell.angle_beta   90.00
_cell.angle_gamma   90.00
#
_symmetry.space_group_name_H-M   'P 1'
#
loop_
_entity.id
_entity.type
_entity.pdbx_description
1 polymer ?
#
loop_
_entity_poly.entity_id
_entity_poly.type
_entity_poly.pdbx_seq_one_letter_code
_entity_poly.pdbx_strand_id
1 'polypeptide(L)' 'MEIYLECGAFVIGDYSIAGNFDDGYTVWKTEDGEDSDTLYNNISFEACVVWCLNS' A
#
# COMPACT_ATOMS: atom_id res chain seq x y z
N MET A 1 5.61 -5.47 -13.11
CA MET A 1 5.34 -5.05 -11.72
C MET A 1 5.19 -6.25 -10.82
N GLU A 2 5.76 -6.19 -9.65
CA GLU A 2 5.67 -7.26 -8.68
C GLU A 2 4.78 -6.84 -7.52
N ILE A 3 3.95 -7.77 -7.05
CA ILE A 3 3.13 -7.59 -5.86
C ILE A 3 3.51 -8.73 -4.93
N TYR A 4 3.99 -8.42 -3.75
CA TYR A 4 4.37 -9.44 -2.79
C TYR A 4 4.09 -8.96 -1.36
N LEU A 5 4.04 -9.91 -0.44
CA LEU A 5 3.79 -9.64 0.97
C LEU A 5 5.12 -9.59 1.71
N GLU A 6 5.35 -8.50 2.43
CA GLU A 6 6.54 -8.32 3.24
C GLU A 6 6.15 -7.69 4.57
N CYS A 7 6.53 -8.32 5.68
CA CYS A 7 6.26 -7.81 7.03
C CYS A 7 4.79 -7.46 7.27
N GLY A 8 3.87 -8.25 6.69
CA GLY A 8 2.44 -8.01 6.84
C GLY A 8 1.86 -6.95 5.92
N ALA A 9 2.66 -6.42 5.01
CA ALA A 9 2.21 -5.44 4.03
C ALA A 9 2.42 -5.96 2.61
N PHE A 10 1.52 -5.60 1.72
CA PHE A 10 1.70 -5.88 0.29
C PHE A 10 2.52 -4.76 -0.33
N VAL A 11 3.52 -5.13 -1.11
CA VAL A 11 4.43 -4.17 -1.74
C VAL A 11 4.19 -4.14 -3.24
N ILE A 12 3.95 -2.95 -3.78
CA ILE A 12 3.73 -2.71 -5.21
C ILE A 12 4.67 -1.59 -5.63
N GLY A 13 5.77 -1.95 -6.30
CA GLY A 13 6.78 -0.97 -6.66
C GLY A 13 7.38 -0.35 -5.39
N ASP A 14 7.26 0.97 -5.27
CA ASP A 14 7.75 1.70 -4.10
C ASP A 14 6.70 1.88 -3.02
N TYR A 15 5.48 1.39 -3.25
CA TYR A 15 4.36 1.57 -2.34
C TYR A 15 4.09 0.32 -1.53
N SER A 16 3.60 0.52 -0.31
CA SER A 16 3.19 -0.57 0.58
C SER A 16 1.75 -0.37 0.98
N ILE A 17 1.01 -1.46 1.08
CA ILE A 17 -0.40 -1.45 1.45
C ILE A 17 -0.59 -2.38 2.63
N ALA A 18 -1.19 -1.89 3.69
CA ALA A 18 -1.53 -2.69 4.86
C ALA A 18 -2.93 -2.34 5.36
N GLY A 19 -3.49 -3.23 6.13
CA GLY A 19 -4.81 -3.05 6.71
C GLY A 19 -5.67 -4.29 6.58
N ASN A 20 -6.96 -4.10 6.69
CA ASN A 20 -7.93 -5.19 6.57
C ASN A 20 -9.25 -4.63 6.03
N PHE A 21 -10.18 -5.53 5.70
CA PHE A 21 -11.44 -5.10 5.12
C PHE A 21 -12.40 -4.46 6.14
N ASP A 22 -12.14 -4.62 7.45
CA ASP A 22 -12.97 -4.00 8.48
C ASP A 22 -12.60 -2.54 8.72
N ASP A 23 -11.29 -2.26 8.80
CA ASP A 23 -10.77 -0.93 9.10
C ASP A 23 -10.32 -0.18 7.85
N GLY A 24 -10.20 -0.88 6.75
CA GLY A 24 -9.71 -0.32 5.51
C GLY A 24 -8.21 -0.53 5.33
N TYR A 25 -7.73 -0.13 4.18
CA TYR A 25 -6.33 -0.30 3.80
C TYR A 25 -5.66 1.06 3.69
N THR A 26 -4.37 1.09 4.01
CA THR A 26 -3.56 2.29 4.00
C THR A 26 -2.38 2.09 3.06
N VAL A 27 -2.10 3.09 2.24
CA VAL A 27 -0.97 3.07 1.30
C VAL A 27 0.04 4.11 1.74
N TRP A 28 1.30 3.71 1.78
CA TRP A 28 2.41 4.63 2.03
C TRP A 28 3.57 4.24 1.13
N LYS A 29 4.57 5.12 1.06
CA LYS A 29 5.76 4.90 0.26
C LYS A 29 6.94 4.68 1.19
N THR A 30 7.77 3.69 0.87
CA THR A 30 9.02 3.45 1.60
C THR A 30 10.17 3.95 0.74
N GLU A 31 10.99 4.85 1.27
CA GLU A 31 12.13 5.40 0.56
C GLU A 31 13.30 5.48 1.53
N ASP A 32 14.43 4.90 1.13
CA ASP A 32 15.66 4.83 1.93
C ASP A 32 15.44 4.21 3.31
N GLY A 33 14.53 3.22 3.38
CA GLY A 33 14.23 2.52 4.61
C GLY A 33 13.29 3.26 5.55
N GLU A 34 12.77 4.40 5.12
CA GLU A 34 11.83 5.19 5.91
C GLU A 34 10.46 5.20 5.24
N ASP A 35 9.42 5.08 6.06
CA ASP A 35 8.04 5.11 5.59
C ASP A 35 7.54 6.56 5.54
N SER A 36 6.86 6.89 4.46
CA SER A 36 6.21 8.19 4.35
C SER A 36 4.92 8.22 5.17
N ASP A 37 4.32 9.39 5.28
CA ASP A 37 2.96 9.51 5.80
C ASP A 37 2.00 8.79 4.87
N THR A 38 0.79 8.50 5.37
CA THR A 38 -0.24 7.87 4.56
C THR A 38 -0.55 8.71 3.33
N LEU A 39 -0.41 8.10 2.15
CA LEU A 39 -0.66 8.76 0.88
C LEU A 39 -2.10 8.55 0.41
N TYR A 40 -2.68 7.42 0.76
CA TYR A 40 -4.01 7.06 0.32
C TYR A 40 -4.58 6.01 1.27
N ASN A 41 -5.89 6.01 1.47
CA ASN A 41 -6.55 4.93 2.16
C ASN A 41 -7.91 4.64 1.52
N ASN A 42 -8.34 3.40 1.61
CA ASN A 42 -9.63 2.97 1.08
C ASN A 42 -10.00 1.66 1.75
N ILE A 43 -11.28 1.41 1.90
CA ILE A 43 -11.76 0.16 2.45
C ILE A 43 -11.54 -1.01 1.48
N SER A 44 -11.36 -0.72 0.20
CA SER A 44 -11.13 -1.72 -0.84
C SER A 44 -9.64 -1.88 -1.12
N PHE A 45 -9.13 -3.10 -0.98
CA PHE A 45 -7.76 -3.42 -1.33
C PHE A 45 -7.50 -3.16 -2.82
N GLU A 46 -8.45 -3.54 -3.67
CA GLU A 46 -8.34 -3.32 -5.11
C GLU A 46 -8.19 -1.84 -5.45
N ALA A 47 -8.93 -0.97 -4.77
CA ALA A 47 -8.81 0.46 -4.98
C ALA A 47 -7.40 0.95 -4.64
N CYS A 48 -6.80 0.43 -3.58
CA CYS A 48 -5.44 0.78 -3.21
C CYS A 48 -4.44 0.31 -4.26
N VAL A 49 -4.62 -0.89 -4.80
CA VAL A 49 -3.77 -1.43 -5.87
C VAL A 49 -3.86 -0.54 -7.10
N VAL A 50 -5.07 -0.19 -7.52
CA VAL A 50 -5.28 0.68 -8.68
C VAL A 50 -4.62 2.04 -8.46
N TRP A 51 -4.74 2.58 -7.26
CA TRP A 51 -4.10 3.86 -6.93
C TRP A 51 -2.58 3.76 -7.11
N CYS A 52 -1.97 2.70 -6.60
CA CYS A 52 -0.53 2.49 -6.74
C CYS A 52 -0.11 2.36 -8.21
N LEU A 53 -0.91 1.69 -9.02
CA LEU A 53 -0.62 1.50 -10.44
C LEU A 53 -0.70 2.81 -11.23
N ASN A 54 -1.49 3.75 -10.78
CA ASN A 54 -1.70 5.02 -11.48
C ASN A 54 -0.85 6.16 -10.90
N SER A 55 -0.03 5.86 -9.93
CA SER A 55 0.83 6.88 -9.28
C SER A 55 2.18 7.02 -9.90
#